data_50d8c8e9fb83c6c289a3312333ead122
#
_entry.id   50d8c8e9fb83c6c289a3312333ead122
#
_cell.length_a   1.000
_cell.length_b   1.000
_cell.length_c   1.000
_cell.angle_alpha   90.00
_cell.angle_beta   90.00
_cell.angle_gamma   90.00
#
_symmetry.space_group_name_H-M   'P 1'
#
loop_
_entity.id
_entity.type
_entity.pdbx_description
1 polymer ?
#
loop_
_entity_poly.entity_id
_entity_poly.type
_entity_poly.pdbx_seq_one_letter_code
_entity_poly.pdbx_strand_id
1 'polypeptide(L)'
;MPQGQPAQHQERQPGREHEMSPRPVFIREEYRGSGKLDGKVALVTGGDSGIGRAVAVHFAREGADVAIAYLEEDEDAGETKRLVEAEGRGCLTFRGDLGSEDVCRDLVGQVMDRFGRLDVLVNNAGEQHVRESLTDISAEQLERTFRTNIFAQFYLTKACLPHLRKGAAVICTTSVTAYRGNPKLLDYSATKGAIVTFVRSLAAQLAPDGIRVNGVAPGPIWTPLIPASFPEETVGQFGGDEPLGRPGQPADVAPSYVFLASADSAYISGQVLHPNGGEPVES
;
A
#
# COMPACT_ATOMS: atom_id res chain seq x y z
N MET A 1 11.20 4.18 27.28
CA MET A 1 10.85 2.76 27.14
C MET A 1 10.22 2.57 25.77
N PRO A 2 10.50 1.49 25.04
CA PRO A 2 9.80 1.23 23.78
C PRO A 2 8.30 1.19 24.06
N GLN A 3 7.52 1.94 23.30
CA GLN A 3 6.06 1.92 23.41
C GLN A 3 5.54 0.81 22.51
N GLY A 4 5.41 -0.40 23.06
CA GLY A 4 4.70 -1.49 22.37
C GLY A 4 3.22 -1.16 22.15
N GLN A 5 2.59 -1.90 21.26
CA GLN A 5 1.15 -1.84 21.05
C GLN A 5 0.44 -2.82 21.99
N PRO A 6 -0.84 -2.61 22.34
CA PRO A 6 -1.60 -3.60 23.10
C PRO A 6 -1.62 -4.95 22.39
N ALA A 7 -1.43 -6.03 23.14
CA ALA A 7 -1.55 -7.38 22.63
C ALA A 7 -2.96 -7.63 22.09
N GLN A 8 -3.06 -8.04 20.81
CA GLN A 8 -4.31 -8.36 20.15
C GLN A 8 -4.06 -9.26 18.93
N HIS A 9 -5.07 -9.99 18.50
CA HIS A 9 -5.00 -10.89 17.36
C HIS A 9 -6.34 -10.93 16.60
N GLN A 10 -6.27 -11.17 15.30
CA GLN A 10 -7.42 -11.42 14.43
C GLN A 10 -7.21 -12.71 13.66
N GLU A 11 -8.18 -13.62 13.66
CA GLU A 11 -8.04 -14.97 13.09
C GLU A 11 -8.20 -15.03 11.56
N ARG A 12 -8.19 -13.85 10.90
CA ARG A 12 -8.45 -13.77 9.45
C ARG A 12 -7.55 -12.73 8.76
N GLN A 13 -7.36 -12.95 7.45
CA GLN A 13 -6.85 -11.94 6.52
C GLN A 13 -7.84 -11.80 5.34
N PRO A 14 -8.09 -10.55 4.89
CA PRO A 14 -7.58 -9.29 5.42
C PRO A 14 -8.01 -9.02 6.87
N GLY A 15 -7.19 -8.25 7.62
CA GLY A 15 -7.53 -7.80 8.96
C GLY A 15 -8.49 -6.61 8.92
N ARG A 16 -9.25 -6.41 9.98
CA ARG A 16 -10.26 -5.36 10.13
C ARG A 16 -9.74 -4.23 10.99
N GLU A 17 -9.66 -3.02 10.43
CA GLU A 17 -9.15 -1.86 11.16
C GLU A 17 -10.12 -1.38 12.24
N HIS A 18 -11.43 -1.46 11.98
CA HIS A 18 -12.43 -1.06 12.96
C HIS A 18 -12.43 -1.91 14.24
N GLU A 19 -11.86 -3.12 14.21
CA GLU A 19 -11.69 -4.01 15.37
C GLU A 19 -10.38 -3.73 16.16
N MET A 20 -9.45 -2.91 15.64
CA MET A 20 -8.18 -2.63 16.29
C MET A 20 -8.31 -1.67 17.47
N SER A 21 -7.51 -1.89 18.53
CA SER A 21 -7.37 -0.98 19.67
C SER A 21 -5.90 -0.81 20.10
N PRO A 22 -5.31 0.40 20.01
CA PRO A 22 -5.89 1.59 19.36
C PRO A 22 -6.01 1.41 17.83
N ARG A 23 -6.91 2.15 17.21
CA ARG A 23 -6.95 2.24 15.75
C ARG A 23 -5.69 2.92 15.22
N PRO A 24 -5.22 2.55 14.02
CA PRO A 24 -4.12 3.24 13.36
C PRO A 24 -4.42 4.73 13.12
N VAL A 25 -3.38 5.55 13.24
CA VAL A 25 -3.46 6.96 12.86
C VAL A 25 -3.22 7.07 11.36
N PHE A 26 -4.27 7.37 10.60
CA PHE A 26 -4.21 7.45 9.13
C PHE A 26 -3.81 8.84 8.61
N ILE A 27 -4.06 9.92 9.37
CA ILE A 27 -3.64 11.28 9.05
C ILE A 27 -3.40 12.06 10.35
N ARG A 28 -2.41 12.95 10.33
CA ARG A 28 -2.10 13.81 11.49
C ARG A 28 -2.91 15.10 11.42
N GLU A 29 -3.32 15.64 12.58
CA GLU A 29 -4.10 16.88 12.66
C GLU A 29 -3.37 18.08 12.06
N GLU A 30 -2.04 18.11 12.17
CA GLU A 30 -1.19 19.17 11.63
C GLU A 30 -0.93 19.06 10.11
N TYR A 31 -1.28 17.94 9.46
CA TYR A 31 -1.08 17.79 8.03
C TYR A 31 -1.99 18.75 7.25
N ARG A 32 -1.38 19.63 6.47
CA ARG A 32 -2.08 20.61 5.62
C ARG A 32 -1.83 20.27 4.15
N GLY A 33 -2.89 20.08 3.40
CA GLY A 33 -2.81 19.94 1.95
C GLY A 33 -2.33 21.22 1.30
N SER A 34 -1.59 21.08 0.22
CA SER A 34 -1.05 22.19 -0.58
C SER A 34 -1.48 22.13 -2.05
N GLY A 35 -2.42 21.24 -2.38
CA GLY A 35 -2.97 21.11 -3.73
C GLY A 35 -2.01 20.38 -4.70
N LYS A 36 -1.08 19.57 -4.18
CA LYS A 36 -0.08 18.87 -5.01
C LYS A 36 -0.68 17.92 -6.05
N LEU A 37 -1.90 17.46 -5.79
CA LEU A 37 -2.63 16.51 -6.64
C LEU A 37 -3.95 17.09 -7.16
N ASP A 38 -4.11 18.40 -7.19
CA ASP A 38 -5.32 19.07 -7.68
C ASP A 38 -5.70 18.56 -9.08
N GLY A 39 -6.97 18.14 -9.21
CA GLY A 39 -7.55 17.67 -10.46
C GLY A 39 -6.98 16.33 -10.97
N LYS A 40 -6.22 15.61 -10.18
CA LYS A 40 -5.75 14.25 -10.46
C LYS A 40 -6.74 13.20 -9.99
N VAL A 41 -6.64 12.01 -10.57
CA VAL A 41 -7.36 10.81 -10.15
C VAL A 41 -6.35 9.74 -9.76
N ALA A 42 -6.52 9.17 -8.58
CA ALA A 42 -5.67 8.10 -8.06
C ALA A 42 -6.48 6.81 -7.84
N LEU A 43 -5.86 5.67 -8.15
CA LEU A 43 -6.35 4.33 -7.81
C LEU A 43 -5.43 3.73 -6.75
N VAL A 44 -5.98 3.34 -5.60
CA VAL A 44 -5.23 2.78 -4.46
C VAL A 44 -5.78 1.39 -4.12
N THR A 45 -4.95 0.36 -4.22
CA THR A 45 -5.33 -1.01 -3.83
C THR A 45 -5.08 -1.26 -2.34
N GLY A 46 -5.96 -2.06 -1.68
CA GLY A 46 -5.96 -2.17 -0.22
C GLY A 46 -6.24 -0.81 0.43
N GLY A 47 -7.13 -0.01 -0.20
CA GLY A 47 -7.45 1.35 0.21
C GLY A 47 -8.47 1.44 1.35
N ASP A 48 -9.00 0.30 1.78
CA ASP A 48 -9.97 0.17 2.88
C ASP A 48 -9.37 0.50 4.24
N SER A 49 -8.09 0.20 4.45
CA SER A 49 -7.47 0.26 5.78
C SER A 49 -5.97 0.59 5.72
N GLY A 50 -5.34 0.75 6.89
CA GLY A 50 -3.91 0.87 7.07
C GLY A 50 -3.25 1.94 6.19
N ILE A 51 -2.15 1.54 5.52
CA ILE A 51 -1.40 2.44 4.64
C ILE A 51 -2.27 2.90 3.47
N GLY A 52 -3.07 2.01 2.88
CA GLY A 52 -3.93 2.36 1.75
C GLY A 52 -4.97 3.42 2.09
N ARG A 53 -5.65 3.31 3.24
CA ARG A 53 -6.55 4.36 3.77
C ARG A 53 -5.80 5.68 3.95
N ALA A 54 -4.64 5.64 4.61
CA ALA A 54 -3.86 6.85 4.85
C ALA A 54 -3.46 7.53 3.54
N VAL A 55 -3.02 6.76 2.54
CA VAL A 55 -2.69 7.28 1.20
C VAL A 55 -3.92 7.91 0.54
N ALA A 56 -5.06 7.22 0.56
CA ALA A 56 -6.31 7.71 -0.04
C ALA A 56 -6.75 9.06 0.57
N VAL A 57 -6.70 9.18 1.90
CA VAL A 57 -7.09 10.43 2.59
C VAL A 57 -6.07 11.55 2.35
N HIS A 58 -4.76 11.25 2.36
CA HIS A 58 -3.74 12.26 2.02
C HIS A 58 -3.89 12.75 0.57
N PHE A 59 -4.15 11.84 -0.38
CA PHE A 59 -4.36 12.22 -1.77
C PHE A 59 -5.59 13.10 -1.93
N ALA A 60 -6.69 12.78 -1.23
CA ALA A 60 -7.88 13.61 -1.21
C ALA A 60 -7.60 15.00 -0.63
N ARG A 61 -6.85 15.10 0.48
CA ARG A 61 -6.45 16.39 1.07
C ARG A 61 -5.52 17.20 0.18
N GLU A 62 -4.78 16.54 -0.71
CA GLU A 62 -3.96 17.19 -1.75
C GLU A 62 -4.74 17.48 -3.04
N GLY A 63 -6.05 17.24 -3.08
CA GLY A 63 -6.94 17.63 -4.18
C GLY A 63 -7.25 16.54 -5.21
N ALA A 64 -6.87 15.28 -4.99
CA ALA A 64 -7.18 14.20 -5.91
C ALA A 64 -8.56 13.57 -5.64
N ASP A 65 -9.26 13.15 -6.69
CA ASP A 65 -10.32 12.16 -6.58
C ASP A 65 -9.71 10.76 -6.47
N VAL A 66 -10.33 9.86 -5.72
CA VAL A 66 -9.71 8.58 -5.35
C VAL A 66 -10.65 7.41 -5.66
N ALA A 67 -10.12 6.39 -6.32
CA ALA A 67 -10.71 5.06 -6.34
C ALA A 67 -9.94 4.17 -5.35
N ILE A 68 -10.65 3.40 -4.54
CA ILE A 68 -10.06 2.38 -3.69
C ILE A 68 -10.55 1.00 -4.09
N ALA A 69 -9.63 0.03 -4.14
CA ALA A 69 -9.97 -1.38 -4.32
C ALA A 69 -9.63 -2.15 -3.05
N TYR A 70 -10.51 -3.09 -2.67
CA TYR A 70 -10.38 -3.92 -1.47
C TYR A 70 -10.97 -5.30 -1.71
N LEU A 71 -10.64 -6.28 -0.85
CA LEU A 71 -11.11 -7.65 -1.04
C LEU A 71 -12.54 -7.84 -0.51
N GLU A 72 -12.77 -7.62 0.80
CA GLU A 72 -14.07 -7.94 1.43
C GLU A 72 -14.45 -7.08 2.65
N GLU A 73 -13.60 -6.14 3.10
CA GLU A 73 -13.82 -5.32 4.31
C GLU A 73 -14.71 -4.10 3.99
N ASP A 74 -16.01 -4.35 3.74
CA ASP A 74 -16.98 -3.31 3.30
C ASP A 74 -17.14 -2.16 4.31
N GLU A 75 -17.07 -2.44 5.63
CA GLU A 75 -17.19 -1.42 6.68
C GLU A 75 -15.99 -0.47 6.66
N ASP A 76 -14.78 -1.02 6.62
CA ASP A 76 -13.54 -0.24 6.57
C ASP A 76 -13.44 0.56 5.26
N ALA A 77 -13.85 -0.03 4.12
CA ALA A 77 -13.90 0.66 2.82
C ALA A 77 -14.93 1.80 2.83
N GLY A 78 -16.11 1.57 3.44
CA GLY A 78 -17.13 2.60 3.64
C GLY A 78 -16.64 3.76 4.51
N GLU A 79 -15.84 3.49 5.53
CA GLU A 79 -15.18 4.53 6.34
C GLU A 79 -14.17 5.33 5.52
N THR A 80 -13.30 4.67 4.77
CA THR A 80 -12.33 5.36 3.90
C THR A 80 -13.04 6.24 2.88
N LYS A 81 -14.13 5.77 2.27
CA LYS A 81 -14.95 6.57 1.36
C LYS A 81 -15.45 7.85 2.03
N ARG A 82 -16.05 7.73 3.23
CA ARG A 82 -16.54 8.91 3.98
C ARG A 82 -15.42 9.90 4.29
N LEU A 83 -14.23 9.41 4.64
CA LEU A 83 -13.06 10.26 4.92
C LEU A 83 -12.59 11.02 3.68
N VAL A 84 -12.51 10.38 2.52
CA VAL A 84 -12.16 11.01 1.23
C VAL A 84 -13.22 12.06 0.84
N GLU A 85 -14.51 11.72 0.97
CA GLU A 85 -15.61 12.62 0.66
C GLU A 85 -15.65 13.83 1.62
N ALA A 86 -15.23 13.68 2.88
CA ALA A 86 -15.11 14.78 3.83
C ALA A 86 -14.01 15.79 3.45
N GLU A 87 -13.02 15.39 2.65
CA GLU A 87 -12.03 16.31 2.03
C GLU A 87 -12.58 17.03 0.78
N GLY A 88 -13.87 16.83 0.44
CA GLY A 88 -14.52 17.43 -0.72
C GLY A 88 -14.17 16.76 -2.05
N ARG A 89 -13.67 15.52 -2.03
CA ARG A 89 -13.24 14.78 -3.23
C ARG A 89 -14.16 13.60 -3.53
N GLY A 90 -14.22 13.20 -4.81
CA GLY A 90 -14.95 12.01 -5.22
C GLY A 90 -14.25 10.74 -4.78
N CYS A 91 -15.02 9.75 -4.31
CA CYS A 91 -14.50 8.42 -3.98
C CYS A 91 -15.29 7.32 -4.71
N LEU A 92 -14.57 6.41 -5.38
CA LEU A 92 -15.09 5.14 -5.90
C LEU A 92 -14.59 4.01 -5.02
N THR A 93 -15.47 3.12 -4.60
CA THR A 93 -15.08 1.89 -3.90
C THR A 93 -15.33 0.68 -4.81
N PHE A 94 -14.37 -0.21 -4.91
CA PHE A 94 -14.44 -1.43 -5.72
C PHE A 94 -14.05 -2.64 -4.88
N ARG A 95 -14.98 -3.60 -4.75
CA ARG A 95 -14.73 -4.88 -4.08
C ARG A 95 -14.35 -5.94 -5.10
N GLY A 96 -13.19 -6.60 -4.93
CA GLY A 96 -12.78 -7.69 -5.82
C GLY A 96 -11.39 -8.24 -5.54
N ASP A 97 -11.18 -9.49 -5.93
CA ASP A 97 -9.87 -10.15 -5.85
C ASP A 97 -9.00 -9.76 -7.06
N LEU A 98 -8.01 -8.91 -6.81
CA LEU A 98 -7.07 -8.42 -7.84
C LEU A 98 -6.09 -9.50 -8.33
N GLY A 99 -6.08 -10.68 -7.73
CA GLY A 99 -5.41 -11.86 -8.26
C GLY A 99 -6.01 -12.39 -9.58
N SER A 100 -7.10 -11.78 -10.04
CA SER A 100 -7.76 -12.05 -11.33
C SER A 100 -7.54 -10.89 -12.31
N GLU A 101 -7.03 -11.21 -13.51
CA GLU A 101 -6.80 -10.20 -14.56
C GLU A 101 -8.12 -9.56 -15.05
N ASP A 102 -9.22 -10.34 -15.11
CA ASP A 102 -10.54 -9.84 -15.51
C ASP A 102 -11.08 -8.83 -14.50
N VAL A 103 -10.93 -9.10 -13.20
CA VAL A 103 -11.32 -8.19 -12.12
C VAL A 103 -10.51 -6.88 -12.19
N CYS A 104 -9.22 -6.96 -12.50
CA CYS A 104 -8.39 -5.76 -12.69
C CYS A 104 -8.86 -4.92 -13.88
N ARG A 105 -9.27 -5.55 -14.99
CA ARG A 105 -9.82 -4.82 -16.15
C ARG A 105 -11.16 -4.14 -15.83
N ASP A 106 -12.05 -4.84 -15.11
CA ASP A 106 -13.33 -4.28 -14.68
C ASP A 106 -13.14 -3.08 -13.75
N LEU A 107 -12.25 -3.20 -12.75
CA LEU A 107 -11.88 -2.09 -11.87
C LEU A 107 -11.45 -0.85 -12.65
N VAL A 108 -10.51 -1.02 -13.60
CA VAL A 108 -10.01 0.12 -14.40
C VAL A 108 -11.11 0.70 -15.27
N GLY A 109 -11.98 -0.13 -15.85
CA GLY A 109 -13.17 0.30 -16.59
C GLY A 109 -14.06 1.21 -15.73
N GLN A 110 -14.40 0.78 -14.51
CA GLN A 110 -15.23 1.58 -13.59
C GLN A 110 -14.55 2.91 -13.16
N VAL A 111 -13.22 2.90 -12.97
CA VAL A 111 -12.46 4.14 -12.69
C VAL A 111 -12.57 5.12 -13.87
N MET A 112 -12.40 4.63 -15.10
CA MET A 112 -12.51 5.45 -16.30
C MET A 112 -13.92 5.96 -16.54
N ASP A 113 -14.93 5.13 -16.34
CA ASP A 113 -16.34 5.52 -16.46
C ASP A 113 -16.72 6.60 -15.42
N ARG A 114 -16.18 6.49 -14.20
CA ARG A 114 -16.50 7.42 -13.11
C ARG A 114 -15.77 8.76 -13.22
N PHE A 115 -14.48 8.75 -13.60
CA PHE A 115 -13.61 9.92 -13.51
C PHE A 115 -13.05 10.39 -14.86
N GLY A 116 -13.09 9.56 -15.90
CA GLY A 116 -12.61 9.88 -17.26
C GLY A 116 -11.08 9.94 -17.40
N ARG A 117 -10.33 9.71 -16.32
CA ARG A 117 -8.85 9.77 -16.30
C ARG A 117 -8.25 8.93 -15.19
N LEU A 118 -6.97 8.64 -15.32
CA LEU A 118 -6.14 8.03 -14.26
C LEU A 118 -4.74 8.65 -14.31
N ASP A 119 -4.28 9.20 -13.19
CA ASP A 119 -2.99 9.88 -13.08
C ASP A 119 -2.02 9.16 -12.13
N VAL A 120 -2.53 8.49 -11.11
CA VAL A 120 -1.72 7.80 -10.11
C VAL A 120 -2.27 6.41 -9.85
N LEU A 121 -1.40 5.40 -9.97
CA LEU A 121 -1.68 4.03 -9.52
C LEU A 121 -0.84 3.72 -8.28
N VAL A 122 -1.47 3.29 -7.20
CA VAL A 122 -0.82 2.79 -5.99
C VAL A 122 -1.13 1.31 -5.81
N ASN A 123 -0.17 0.46 -6.14
CA ASN A 123 -0.20 -0.97 -5.86
C ASN A 123 0.23 -1.21 -4.40
N ASN A 124 -0.75 -1.25 -3.49
CA ASN A 124 -0.49 -1.35 -2.04
C ASN A 124 -1.05 -2.63 -1.42
N ALA A 125 -2.12 -3.21 -1.95
CA ALA A 125 -2.69 -4.45 -1.44
C ALA A 125 -1.64 -5.55 -1.25
N GLY A 126 -1.74 -6.29 -0.15
CA GLY A 126 -0.83 -7.38 0.14
C GLY A 126 -1.28 -8.22 1.32
N GLU A 127 -0.79 -9.45 1.37
CA GLU A 127 -1.01 -10.39 2.46
C GLU A 127 0.32 -11.00 2.90
N GLN A 128 0.38 -11.54 4.12
CA GLN A 128 1.54 -12.25 4.67
C GLN A 128 1.11 -13.37 5.61
N HIS A 129 1.88 -14.45 5.65
CA HIS A 129 1.61 -15.60 6.50
C HIS A 129 2.87 -16.00 7.26
N VAL A 130 2.79 -16.00 8.59
CA VAL A 130 3.92 -16.40 9.44
C VAL A 130 4.09 -17.91 9.38
N ARG A 131 5.32 -18.38 9.11
CA ARG A 131 5.72 -19.80 9.17
C ARG A 131 7.08 -19.93 9.85
N GLU A 132 7.25 -20.94 10.65
CA GLU A 132 8.51 -21.17 11.38
C GLU A 132 9.59 -21.79 10.46
N SER A 133 9.18 -22.52 9.42
CA SER A 133 10.08 -23.20 8.49
C SER A 133 9.60 -23.09 7.05
N LEU A 134 10.53 -23.15 6.09
CA LEU A 134 10.23 -23.30 4.67
C LEU A 134 9.32 -24.51 4.38
N THR A 135 9.49 -25.59 5.14
CA THR A 135 8.70 -26.82 4.99
C THR A 135 7.23 -26.64 5.39
N ASP A 136 6.89 -25.59 6.14
CA ASP A 136 5.53 -25.29 6.57
C ASP A 136 4.76 -24.46 5.55
N ILE A 137 5.43 -23.97 4.52
CA ILE A 137 4.81 -23.19 3.43
C ILE A 137 4.22 -24.18 2.41
N SER A 138 2.90 -24.29 2.37
CA SER A 138 2.25 -25.12 1.35
C SER A 138 2.30 -24.46 -0.04
N ALA A 139 2.12 -25.27 -1.09
CA ALA A 139 2.05 -24.79 -2.46
C ALA A 139 0.91 -23.78 -2.64
N GLU A 140 -0.24 -24.02 -2.00
CA GLU A 140 -1.42 -23.15 -2.05
C GLU A 140 -1.14 -21.79 -1.39
N GLN A 141 -0.46 -21.80 -0.22
CA GLN A 141 -0.06 -20.54 0.43
C GLN A 141 0.92 -19.76 -0.44
N LEU A 142 1.94 -20.43 -0.97
CA LEU A 142 2.93 -19.79 -1.83
C LEU A 142 2.28 -19.16 -3.05
N GLU A 143 1.43 -19.92 -3.76
CA GLU A 143 0.70 -19.41 -4.93
C GLU A 143 -0.18 -18.22 -4.55
N ARG A 144 -0.94 -18.30 -3.45
CA ARG A 144 -1.81 -17.23 -2.99
C ARG A 144 -1.03 -15.96 -2.66
N THR A 145 0.07 -16.06 -1.88
CA THR A 145 0.92 -14.91 -1.54
C THR A 145 1.48 -14.24 -2.79
N PHE A 146 1.95 -15.01 -3.78
CA PHE A 146 2.42 -14.45 -5.06
C PHE A 146 1.30 -13.87 -5.89
N ARG A 147 0.13 -14.49 -5.89
CA ARG A 147 -1.05 -14.03 -6.64
C ARG A 147 -1.50 -12.66 -6.14
N THR A 148 -1.63 -12.49 -4.82
CA THR A 148 -2.03 -11.22 -4.21
C THR A 148 -0.94 -10.17 -4.34
N ASN A 149 0.31 -10.50 -3.99
CA ASN A 149 1.36 -9.49 -3.84
C ASN A 149 2.05 -9.14 -5.17
N ILE A 150 2.06 -10.06 -6.15
CA ILE A 150 2.82 -9.89 -7.40
C ILE A 150 1.91 -9.92 -8.62
N PHE A 151 1.13 -10.99 -8.84
CA PHE A 151 0.35 -11.12 -10.07
C PHE A 151 -0.68 -9.99 -10.18
N ALA A 152 -1.33 -9.62 -9.07
CA ALA A 152 -2.24 -8.48 -9.02
C ALA A 152 -1.58 -7.18 -9.50
N GLN A 153 -0.31 -6.91 -9.11
CA GLN A 153 0.39 -5.70 -9.56
C GLN A 153 0.66 -5.72 -11.07
N PHE A 154 1.02 -6.87 -11.64
CA PHE A 154 1.19 -7.02 -13.07
C PHE A 154 -0.13 -6.81 -13.81
N TYR A 155 -1.21 -7.49 -13.39
CA TYR A 155 -2.52 -7.42 -14.03
C TYR A 155 -3.09 -6.01 -13.98
N LEU A 156 -3.08 -5.39 -12.80
CA LEU A 156 -3.64 -4.05 -12.63
C LEU A 156 -2.82 -2.99 -13.37
N THR A 157 -1.49 -3.03 -13.25
CA THR A 157 -0.63 -2.09 -13.97
C THR A 157 -0.83 -2.21 -15.48
N LYS A 158 -0.87 -3.44 -16.02
CA LYS A 158 -1.15 -3.70 -17.44
C LYS A 158 -2.51 -3.11 -17.86
N ALA A 159 -3.54 -3.27 -17.06
CA ALA A 159 -4.86 -2.70 -17.33
C ALA A 159 -4.86 -1.15 -17.29
N CYS A 160 -4.06 -0.54 -16.40
CA CYS A 160 -3.95 0.91 -16.27
C CYS A 160 -3.13 1.57 -17.39
N LEU A 161 -2.11 0.89 -17.95
CA LEU A 161 -1.16 1.48 -18.90
C LEU A 161 -1.81 2.23 -20.08
N PRO A 162 -2.89 1.74 -20.74
CA PRO A 162 -3.53 2.47 -21.84
C PRO A 162 -4.13 3.83 -21.42
N HIS A 163 -4.36 4.04 -20.15
CA HIS A 163 -5.00 5.22 -19.59
C HIS A 163 -4.02 6.20 -18.93
N LEU A 164 -2.81 5.73 -18.58
CA LEU A 164 -1.76 6.58 -18.04
C LEU A 164 -1.18 7.49 -19.12
N ARG A 165 -0.88 8.73 -18.76
CA ARG A 165 -0.34 9.75 -19.66
C ARG A 165 0.97 10.31 -19.09
N LYS A 166 1.69 11.05 -19.90
CA LYS A 166 2.89 11.79 -19.47
C LYS A 166 2.61 12.55 -18.16
N GLY A 167 3.46 12.37 -17.17
CA GLY A 167 3.32 12.94 -15.84
C GLY A 167 2.57 12.04 -14.85
N ALA A 168 2.06 10.89 -15.30
CA ALA A 168 1.48 9.89 -14.39
C ALA A 168 2.55 9.22 -13.52
N ALA A 169 2.10 8.65 -12.40
CA ALA A 169 2.97 7.93 -11.47
C ALA A 169 2.38 6.56 -11.09
N VAL A 170 3.23 5.54 -11.08
CA VAL A 170 2.95 4.22 -10.51
C VAL A 170 3.79 4.07 -9.25
N ILE A 171 3.17 3.72 -8.13
CA ILE A 171 3.84 3.57 -6.83
C ILE A 171 3.51 2.19 -6.28
N CYS A 172 4.54 1.41 -5.94
CA CYS A 172 4.39 0.04 -5.44
C CYS A 172 4.83 -0.05 -3.98
N THR A 173 4.00 -0.63 -3.13
CA THR A 173 4.34 -0.89 -1.73
C THR A 173 5.15 -2.19 -1.63
N THR A 174 6.46 -2.05 -1.40
CA THR A 174 7.36 -3.15 -1.05
C THR A 174 7.46 -3.28 0.48
N SER A 175 8.62 -3.59 1.05
CA SER A 175 8.86 -3.71 2.49
C SER A 175 10.36 -3.67 2.77
N VAL A 176 10.77 -3.30 3.98
CA VAL A 176 12.14 -3.51 4.45
C VAL A 176 12.57 -4.98 4.37
N THR A 177 11.63 -5.93 4.45
CA THR A 177 11.92 -7.35 4.30
C THR A 177 12.42 -7.74 2.91
N ALA A 178 12.22 -6.90 1.89
CA ALA A 178 12.80 -7.09 0.56
C ALA A 178 14.34 -6.98 0.56
N TYR A 179 14.89 -6.29 1.54
CA TYR A 179 16.31 -5.97 1.67
C TYR A 179 16.99 -6.83 2.74
N ARG A 180 16.40 -6.93 3.91
CA ARG A 180 16.97 -7.71 5.03
C ARG A 180 16.46 -9.16 5.13
N GLY A 181 15.37 -9.49 4.41
CA GLY A 181 14.65 -10.74 4.61
C GLY A 181 13.86 -10.76 5.93
N ASN A 182 13.10 -11.84 6.13
CA ASN A 182 12.50 -12.20 7.42
C ASN A 182 12.33 -13.71 7.46
N PRO A 183 12.96 -14.43 8.43
CA PRO A 183 12.95 -15.88 8.45
C PRO A 183 11.57 -16.51 8.65
N LYS A 184 10.61 -15.77 9.23
CA LYS A 184 9.24 -16.24 9.45
C LYS A 184 8.25 -15.77 8.38
N LEU A 185 8.68 -14.93 7.42
CA LEU A 185 7.88 -14.36 6.33
C LEU A 185 8.59 -14.58 4.99
N LEU A 186 8.99 -15.80 4.71
CA LEU A 186 9.89 -16.10 3.60
C LEU A 186 9.24 -15.85 2.23
N ASP A 187 8.02 -16.36 2.01
CA ASP A 187 7.25 -16.16 0.79
C ASP A 187 6.87 -14.67 0.60
N TYR A 188 6.43 -14.01 1.66
CA TYR A 188 6.16 -12.57 1.66
C TYR A 188 7.42 -11.77 1.29
N SER A 189 8.56 -12.03 1.94
CA SER A 189 9.81 -11.32 1.68
C SER A 189 10.27 -11.51 0.23
N ALA A 190 10.10 -12.72 -0.32
CA ALA A 190 10.39 -13.00 -1.72
C ALA A 190 9.51 -12.17 -2.66
N THR A 191 8.18 -12.05 -2.37
CA THR A 191 7.31 -11.17 -3.16
C THR A 191 7.71 -9.71 -3.07
N LYS A 192 8.13 -9.24 -1.88
CA LYS A 192 8.56 -7.84 -1.70
C LYS A 192 9.87 -7.52 -2.41
N GLY A 193 10.78 -8.49 -2.52
CA GLY A 193 11.98 -8.40 -3.38
C GLY A 193 11.62 -8.35 -4.87
N ALA A 194 10.67 -9.17 -5.32
CA ALA A 194 10.17 -9.15 -6.70
C ALA A 194 9.56 -7.78 -7.07
N ILE A 195 8.85 -7.11 -6.14
CA ILE A 195 8.32 -5.77 -6.36
C ILE A 195 9.44 -4.75 -6.60
N VAL A 196 10.56 -4.82 -5.89
CA VAL A 196 11.70 -3.91 -6.10
C VAL A 196 12.21 -4.02 -7.54
N THR A 197 12.38 -5.25 -8.03
CA THR A 197 12.82 -5.49 -9.41
C THR A 197 11.76 -5.07 -10.44
N PHE A 198 10.47 -5.30 -10.16
CA PHE A 198 9.36 -4.83 -10.98
C PHE A 198 9.39 -3.30 -11.13
N VAL A 199 9.55 -2.56 -10.02
CA VAL A 199 9.66 -1.09 -10.02
C VAL A 199 10.81 -0.63 -10.92
N ARG A 200 12.01 -1.19 -10.76
CA ARG A 200 13.20 -0.81 -11.54
C ARG A 200 13.02 -1.08 -13.04
N SER A 201 12.51 -2.26 -13.38
CA SER A 201 12.31 -2.66 -14.79
C SER A 201 11.23 -1.83 -15.46
N LEU A 202 10.10 -1.63 -14.78
CA LEU A 202 8.97 -0.86 -15.32
C LEU A 202 9.31 0.63 -15.43
N ALA A 203 10.10 1.18 -14.49
CA ALA A 203 10.58 2.56 -14.56
C ALA A 203 11.42 2.80 -15.82
N ALA A 204 12.34 1.90 -16.14
CA ALA A 204 13.15 2.00 -17.34
C ALA A 204 12.29 1.89 -18.62
N GLN A 205 11.28 1.01 -18.62
CA GLN A 205 10.39 0.82 -19.75
C GLN A 205 9.51 2.04 -20.03
N LEU A 206 8.97 2.69 -18.97
CA LEU A 206 7.99 3.78 -19.10
C LEU A 206 8.60 5.18 -19.07
N ALA A 207 9.90 5.31 -18.81
CA ALA A 207 10.60 6.59 -18.83
C ALA A 207 10.45 7.37 -20.15
N PRO A 208 10.53 6.73 -21.34
CA PRO A 208 10.32 7.43 -22.62
C PRO A 208 8.93 8.05 -22.75
N ASP A 209 7.91 7.46 -22.08
CA ASP A 209 6.53 7.95 -22.10
C ASP A 209 6.29 9.04 -21.04
N GLY A 210 7.31 9.35 -20.25
CA GLY A 210 7.23 10.33 -19.16
C GLY A 210 6.38 9.88 -17.97
N ILE A 211 6.25 8.58 -17.77
CA ILE A 211 5.58 7.95 -16.64
C ILE A 211 6.63 7.52 -15.63
N ARG A 212 6.47 7.92 -14.36
CA ARG A 212 7.40 7.55 -13.28
C ARG A 212 6.92 6.32 -12.54
N VAL A 213 7.84 5.46 -12.15
CA VAL A 213 7.53 4.25 -11.37
C VAL A 213 8.48 4.19 -10.19
N ASN A 214 7.94 4.18 -8.96
CA ASN A 214 8.74 4.16 -7.74
C ASN A 214 8.15 3.21 -6.70
N GLY A 215 8.91 2.93 -5.68
CA GLY A 215 8.49 2.10 -4.56
C GLY A 215 8.50 2.84 -3.22
N VAL A 216 7.74 2.31 -2.27
CA VAL A 216 7.86 2.62 -0.85
C VAL A 216 8.07 1.31 -0.11
N ALA A 217 9.09 1.25 0.74
CA ALA A 217 9.45 0.10 1.57
C ALA A 217 9.24 0.46 3.06
N PRO A 218 8.03 0.32 3.59
CA PRO A 218 7.77 0.60 5.00
C PRO A 218 8.53 -0.36 5.92
N GLY A 219 8.91 0.13 7.10
CA GLY A 219 9.27 -0.69 8.25
C GLY A 219 8.03 -1.27 8.93
N PRO A 220 8.12 -1.56 10.25
CA PRO A 220 6.97 -2.04 11.02
C PRO A 220 5.94 -0.92 11.23
N ILE A 221 4.81 -1.02 10.55
CA ILE A 221 3.71 -0.04 10.59
C ILE A 221 2.49 -0.67 11.24
N TRP A 222 1.88 0.06 12.18
CA TRP A 222 0.68 -0.36 12.88
C TRP A 222 -0.54 -0.34 11.93
N THR A 223 -0.91 -1.51 11.43
CA THR A 223 -2.00 -1.74 10.46
C THR A 223 -2.73 -3.03 10.78
N PRO A 224 -3.94 -3.28 10.23
CA PRO A 224 -4.68 -4.53 10.44
C PRO A 224 -3.90 -5.78 10.02
N LEU A 225 -2.95 -5.66 9.09
CA LEU A 225 -2.10 -6.77 8.66
C LEU A 225 -1.33 -7.39 9.84
N ILE A 226 -0.99 -6.59 10.85
CA ILE A 226 -0.16 -7.03 11.98
C ILE A 226 -0.93 -7.99 12.92
N PRO A 227 -2.06 -7.59 13.55
CA PRO A 227 -2.83 -8.52 14.36
C PRO A 227 -3.46 -9.67 13.57
N ALA A 228 -3.65 -9.52 12.25
CA ALA A 228 -4.14 -10.57 11.37
C ALA A 228 -3.06 -11.60 10.97
N SER A 229 -1.78 -11.32 11.24
CA SER A 229 -0.66 -12.19 10.83
C SER A 229 0.09 -12.80 12.01
N PHE A 230 0.27 -12.02 13.08
CA PHE A 230 1.14 -12.41 14.20
C PHE A 230 0.34 -12.85 15.41
N PRO A 231 0.90 -13.77 16.23
CA PRO A 231 0.36 -14.09 17.54
C PRO A 231 0.31 -12.85 18.43
N GLU A 232 -0.64 -12.82 19.34
CA GLU A 232 -0.93 -11.70 20.27
C GLU A 232 0.32 -11.21 21.01
N GLU A 233 1.16 -12.12 21.51
CA GLU A 233 2.40 -11.81 22.20
C GLU A 233 3.39 -11.04 21.32
N THR A 234 3.52 -11.42 20.04
CA THR A 234 4.40 -10.75 19.07
C THR A 234 3.87 -9.35 18.74
N VAL A 235 2.55 -9.19 18.63
CA VAL A 235 1.91 -7.89 18.39
C VAL A 235 2.22 -6.91 19.52
N GLY A 236 2.24 -7.36 20.76
CA GLY A 236 2.59 -6.54 21.93
C GLY A 236 4.01 -5.95 21.91
N GLN A 237 4.93 -6.57 21.16
CA GLN A 237 6.33 -6.14 21.04
C GLN A 237 6.62 -5.47 19.70
N PHE A 238 5.64 -5.43 18.78
CA PHE A 238 5.81 -5.00 17.39
C PHE A 238 6.37 -3.58 17.27
N GLY A 239 7.47 -3.44 16.54
CA GLY A 239 8.12 -2.15 16.24
C GLY A 239 8.80 -1.44 17.41
N GLY A 240 8.93 -2.12 18.56
CA GLY A 240 9.62 -1.54 19.73
C GLY A 240 11.13 -1.45 19.58
N ASP A 241 11.72 -2.28 18.73
CA ASP A 241 13.18 -2.37 18.52
C ASP A 241 13.71 -1.43 17.43
N GLU A 242 12.82 -0.70 16.75
CA GLU A 242 13.25 0.27 15.74
C GLU A 242 14.04 1.42 16.37
N PRO A 243 15.02 2.03 15.66
CA PRO A 243 15.82 3.14 16.20
C PRO A 243 15.00 4.31 16.74
N LEU A 244 13.81 4.60 16.17
CA LEU A 244 12.89 5.61 16.71
C LEU A 244 12.04 5.11 17.89
N GLY A 245 12.23 3.86 18.35
CA GLY A 245 11.66 3.30 19.58
C GLY A 245 10.15 3.04 19.54
N ARG A 246 9.53 3.02 18.36
CA ARG A 246 8.09 2.79 18.19
C ARG A 246 7.77 2.21 16.82
N PRO A 247 6.66 1.51 16.65
CA PRO A 247 6.13 1.24 15.31
C PRO A 247 5.72 2.56 14.63
N GLY A 248 5.83 2.60 13.31
CA GLY A 248 5.28 3.68 12.50
C GLY A 248 3.75 3.61 12.47
N GLN A 249 3.12 4.73 12.14
CA GLN A 249 1.71 4.82 11.83
C GLN A 249 1.51 4.96 10.31
N PRO A 250 0.37 4.58 9.74
CA PRO A 250 0.05 4.87 8.34
C PRO A 250 0.29 6.33 7.96
N ALA A 251 -0.02 7.27 8.87
CA ALA A 251 0.27 8.70 8.70
C ALA A 251 1.76 9.07 8.60
N ASP A 252 2.67 8.22 9.09
CA ASP A 252 4.12 8.43 8.95
C ASP A 252 4.60 8.04 7.54
N VAL A 253 3.86 7.18 6.85
CA VAL A 253 4.23 6.59 5.55
C VAL A 253 3.58 7.30 4.38
N ALA A 254 2.30 7.67 4.51
CA ALA A 254 1.49 8.25 3.43
C ALA A 254 2.10 9.51 2.76
N PRO A 255 2.80 10.43 3.46
CA PRO A 255 3.46 11.56 2.82
C PRO A 255 4.51 11.17 1.76
N SER A 256 5.14 9.99 1.89
CA SER A 256 6.06 9.46 0.86
C SER A 256 5.33 9.19 -0.46
N TYR A 257 4.08 8.73 -0.40
CA TYR A 257 3.26 8.52 -1.60
C TYR A 257 2.81 9.83 -2.22
N VAL A 258 2.45 10.85 -1.42
CA VAL A 258 2.14 12.20 -1.92
C VAL A 258 3.35 12.77 -2.67
N PHE A 259 4.54 12.68 -2.09
CA PHE A 259 5.79 13.11 -2.73
C PHE A 259 6.00 12.39 -4.07
N LEU A 260 5.90 11.05 -4.10
CA LEU A 260 6.11 10.27 -5.31
C LEU A 260 5.01 10.46 -6.38
N ALA A 261 3.78 10.78 -5.99
CA ALA A 261 2.67 11.06 -6.88
C ALA A 261 2.73 12.47 -7.50
N SER A 262 3.39 13.41 -6.82
CA SER A 262 3.43 14.83 -7.17
C SER A 262 4.59 15.20 -8.11
N ALA A 263 4.59 16.47 -8.55
CA ALA A 263 5.68 17.07 -9.32
C ALA A 263 6.98 17.22 -8.50
N ASP A 264 6.92 17.17 -7.17
CA ASP A 264 8.10 17.27 -6.30
C ASP A 264 9.12 16.15 -6.57
N SER A 265 8.65 15.01 -7.11
CA SER A 265 9.49 13.87 -7.51
C SER A 265 9.67 13.73 -9.02
N ALA A 266 9.58 14.84 -9.78
CA ALA A 266 9.62 14.81 -11.25
C ALA A 266 10.91 14.18 -11.84
N TYR A 267 12.00 14.18 -11.08
CA TYR A 267 13.29 13.58 -11.50
C TYR A 267 13.61 12.27 -10.75
N ILE A 268 12.58 11.62 -10.17
CA ILE A 268 12.74 10.38 -9.39
C ILE A 268 11.92 9.29 -10.07
N SER A 269 12.60 8.26 -10.59
CA SER A 269 11.99 7.04 -11.16
C SER A 269 12.91 5.85 -10.93
N GLY A 270 12.34 4.66 -10.67
CA GLY A 270 13.08 3.45 -10.36
C GLY A 270 13.65 3.40 -8.93
N GLN A 271 13.24 4.32 -8.06
CA GLN A 271 13.74 4.45 -6.69
C GLN A 271 12.75 3.90 -5.67
N VAL A 272 13.26 3.59 -4.47
CA VAL A 272 12.44 3.13 -3.34
C VAL A 272 12.74 4.01 -2.12
N LEU A 273 11.68 4.56 -1.51
CA LEU A 273 11.77 5.30 -0.24
C LEU A 273 11.56 4.35 0.94
N HIS A 274 12.27 4.55 2.03
CA HIS A 274 12.29 3.68 3.20
C HIS A 274 11.81 4.40 4.48
N PRO A 275 10.49 4.64 4.67
CA PRO A 275 9.96 5.12 5.95
C PRO A 275 9.91 3.95 6.95
N ASN A 276 11.02 3.68 7.64
CA ASN A 276 11.27 2.44 8.37
C ASN A 276 11.68 2.62 9.84
N GLY A 277 11.55 3.81 10.40
CA GLY A 277 11.91 4.05 11.80
C GLY A 277 13.40 4.25 12.06
N GLY A 278 14.21 4.45 11.00
CA GLY A 278 15.65 4.78 11.10
C GLY A 278 16.59 3.59 10.88
N GLU A 279 16.08 2.43 10.48
CA GLU A 279 16.92 1.27 10.14
C GLU A 279 17.70 1.54 8.83
N PRO A 280 19.05 1.44 8.82
CA PRO A 280 19.84 1.56 7.60
C PRO A 280 19.46 0.46 6.60
N VAL A 281 19.31 0.83 5.33
CA VAL A 281 19.04 -0.12 4.25
C VAL A 281 20.13 0.00 3.22
N GLU A 282 20.84 -1.12 2.99
CA GLU A 282 21.78 -1.24 1.87
C GLU A 282 21.01 -1.61 0.60
N SER A 283 21.26 -0.86 -0.48
CA SER A 283 20.57 -1.01 -1.78
C SER A 283 21.31 -1.97 -2.71
#